data_aaeec9c9d547c386cecddc24d3c37efa
#
_entry.id   aaeec9c9d547c386cecddc24d3c37efa
#
_cell.length_a   1.000
_cell.length_b   1.000
_cell.length_c   1.000
_cell.angle_alpha   90.00
_cell.angle_beta   90.00
_cell.angle_gamma   90.00
#
_symmetry.space_group_name_H-M   'P 1'
#
loop_
_entity.id
_entity.type
_entity.pdbx_description
1 polymer ?
#
loop_
_entity_poly.entity_id
_entity_poly.type
_entity_poly.pdbx_seq_one_letter_code
_entity_poly.pdbx_strand_id
1 'polypeptide(L)'
;MRLLVTRPEPDATRQAEILGARGHEPVVAPLFLIEPATETTLDLDGAQALIVTSRNALRALAAHPDRAAALRLPLFAVGEATAKAATEFGFAQVTAGPGTGEELSRLIAGTLDPKAGALVHLAGETVAFDMKAALQAKGFTLGQPVLYRAVPATRLPEPVLSLLNAGRLDGVVLMSPRTAAIFAALVVRHDALTQASRLDCYCLSAAVAQAVEPLKARVIVAARPREEDILALISPEAASS
;
A
#
# COMPACT_ATOMS: atom_id res chain seq x y z
N MET A 1 -0.76 22.33 -10.78
CA MET A 1 -0.87 22.23 -9.31
C MET A 1 0.37 21.53 -8.75
N ARG A 2 0.83 21.96 -7.58
CA ARG A 2 1.90 21.28 -6.85
C ARG A 2 1.29 20.32 -5.82
N LEU A 3 1.50 19.02 -6.01
CA LEU A 3 0.82 17.95 -5.28
C LEU A 3 1.79 17.09 -4.48
N LEU A 4 1.54 16.95 -3.18
CA LEU A 4 2.32 16.06 -2.32
C LEU A 4 1.91 14.62 -2.56
N VAL A 5 2.88 13.76 -2.88
CA VAL A 5 2.72 12.30 -3.07
C VAL A 5 3.33 11.59 -1.87
N THR A 6 2.51 10.84 -1.13
CA THR A 6 2.84 10.32 0.21
C THR A 6 3.02 8.80 0.27
N ARG A 7 2.84 8.11 -0.85
CA ARG A 7 2.97 6.65 -0.94
C ARG A 7 4.40 6.18 -0.68
N PRO A 8 4.62 4.95 -0.21
CA PRO A 8 5.94 4.32 -0.24
C PRO A 8 6.47 4.15 -1.67
N GLU A 9 7.80 4.15 -1.79
CA GLU A 9 8.46 3.79 -3.04
C GLU A 9 8.25 2.29 -3.38
N PRO A 10 8.27 1.94 -4.68
CA PRO A 10 8.38 2.77 -5.88
C PRO A 10 7.03 3.32 -6.38
N ASP A 11 5.94 3.11 -5.63
CA ASP A 11 4.61 3.57 -6.03
C ASP A 11 4.50 5.11 -6.00
N ALA A 12 5.31 5.78 -5.17
CA ALA A 12 5.38 7.23 -5.12
C ALA A 12 5.95 7.81 -6.42
N THR A 13 7.09 7.28 -6.87
CA THR A 13 7.72 7.68 -8.14
C THR A 13 6.76 7.47 -9.33
N ARG A 14 6.13 6.29 -9.43
CA ARG A 14 5.17 6.01 -10.50
C ARG A 14 3.97 6.96 -10.48
N GLN A 15 3.43 7.29 -9.33
CA GLN A 15 2.32 8.24 -9.21
C GLN A 15 2.76 9.66 -9.58
N ALA A 16 3.98 10.06 -9.20
CA ALA A 16 4.56 11.33 -9.57
C ALA A 16 4.74 11.46 -11.09
N GLU A 17 5.22 10.41 -11.77
CA GLU A 17 5.33 10.38 -13.23
C GLU A 17 3.96 10.61 -13.92
N ILE A 18 2.91 9.92 -13.43
CA ILE A 18 1.55 10.08 -13.96
C ILE A 18 1.03 11.52 -13.76
N LEU A 19 1.26 12.10 -12.58
CA LEU A 19 0.85 13.47 -12.29
C LEU A 19 1.65 14.48 -13.12
N GLY A 20 2.96 14.26 -13.27
CA GLY A 20 3.82 15.10 -14.12
C GLY A 20 3.39 15.08 -15.59
N ALA A 21 3.04 13.91 -16.13
CA ALA A 21 2.52 13.77 -17.49
C ALA A 21 1.16 14.50 -17.70
N ARG A 22 0.44 14.83 -16.63
CA ARG A 22 -0.80 15.62 -16.65
C ARG A 22 -0.59 17.11 -16.41
N GLY A 23 0.66 17.60 -16.39
CA GLY A 23 1.00 19.00 -16.20
C GLY A 23 1.01 19.45 -14.73
N HIS A 24 1.08 18.52 -13.76
CA HIS A 24 1.21 18.84 -12.34
C HIS A 24 2.69 18.81 -11.92
N GLU A 25 3.00 19.47 -10.80
CA GLU A 25 4.32 19.44 -10.15
C GLU A 25 4.25 18.51 -8.92
N PRO A 26 4.61 17.23 -9.04
CA PRO A 26 4.57 16.30 -7.91
C PRO A 26 5.75 16.53 -6.98
N VAL A 27 5.48 16.53 -5.68
CA VAL A 27 6.48 16.55 -4.60
C VAL A 27 6.43 15.21 -3.90
N VAL A 28 7.45 14.38 -4.11
CA VAL A 28 7.50 13.03 -3.54
C VAL A 28 8.04 13.09 -2.12
N ALA A 29 7.23 12.64 -1.17
CA ALA A 29 7.61 12.52 0.24
C ALA A 29 6.88 11.33 0.88
N PRO A 30 7.44 10.11 0.73
CA PRO A 30 6.86 8.92 1.32
C PRO A 30 6.72 9.05 2.84
N LEU A 31 5.54 8.76 3.37
CA LEU A 31 5.28 8.76 4.82
C LEU A 31 5.44 7.37 5.45
N PHE A 32 5.87 6.40 4.67
CA PHE A 32 6.36 5.10 5.12
C PHE A 32 7.63 4.72 4.38
N LEU A 33 8.60 4.22 5.12
CA LEU A 33 9.73 3.46 4.60
C LEU A 33 9.40 1.98 4.69
N ILE A 34 9.53 1.25 3.58
CA ILE A 34 9.36 -0.21 3.57
C ILE A 34 10.75 -0.83 3.77
N GLU A 35 10.95 -1.42 4.93
CA GLU A 35 12.19 -2.09 5.30
C GLU A 35 12.02 -3.60 5.16
N PRO A 36 12.81 -4.29 4.30
CA PRO A 36 12.81 -5.74 4.23
C PRO A 36 13.31 -6.37 5.55
N ALA A 37 12.70 -7.47 5.97
CA ALA A 37 13.16 -8.32 7.06
C ALA A 37 13.88 -9.54 6.46
N THR A 38 15.10 -9.35 5.99
CA THR A 38 15.89 -10.36 5.23
C THR A 38 16.37 -11.54 6.07
N GLU A 39 16.37 -11.41 7.40
CA GLU A 39 16.78 -12.47 8.33
C GLU A 39 15.65 -13.46 8.66
N THR A 40 14.44 -13.21 8.20
CA THR A 40 13.30 -14.10 8.41
C THR A 40 13.46 -15.35 7.57
N THR A 41 13.45 -16.52 8.18
CA THR A 41 13.47 -17.81 7.48
C THR A 41 12.07 -18.14 6.98
N LEU A 42 11.96 -18.61 5.72
CA LEU A 42 10.70 -19.12 5.17
C LEU A 42 10.70 -20.65 5.35
N ASP A 43 9.80 -21.14 6.18
CA ASP A 43 9.52 -22.57 6.25
C ASP A 43 8.61 -22.95 5.08
N LEU A 44 9.22 -23.40 3.99
CA LEU A 44 8.52 -23.77 2.74
C LEU A 44 8.42 -25.30 2.56
N ASP A 45 9.01 -26.10 3.48
CA ASP A 45 8.96 -27.55 3.37
C ASP A 45 7.53 -28.06 3.61
N GLY A 46 7.03 -28.88 2.69
CA GLY A 46 5.64 -29.34 2.72
C GLY A 46 4.57 -28.24 2.56
N ALA A 47 4.96 -27.04 2.19
CA ALA A 47 3.98 -25.98 1.90
C ALA A 47 3.25 -26.26 0.57
N GLN A 48 1.91 -26.18 0.59
CA GLN A 48 1.10 -26.36 -0.61
C GLN A 48 0.89 -25.06 -1.41
N ALA A 49 0.94 -23.89 -0.77
CA ALA A 49 0.79 -22.60 -1.44
C ALA A 49 1.30 -21.43 -0.59
N LEU A 50 1.61 -20.33 -1.27
CA LEU A 50 1.91 -19.03 -0.70
C LEU A 50 0.70 -18.10 -0.77
N ILE A 51 0.63 -17.17 0.18
CA ILE A 51 -0.36 -16.11 0.22
C ILE A 51 0.35 -14.75 0.25
N VAL A 52 -0.07 -13.82 -0.61
CA VAL A 52 0.45 -12.46 -0.65
C VAL A 52 -0.70 -11.45 -0.67
N THR A 53 -0.73 -10.56 0.31
CA THR A 53 -1.74 -9.52 0.45
C THR A 53 -1.21 -8.11 0.12
N SER A 54 0.09 -8.00 -0.23
CA SER A 54 0.71 -6.73 -0.59
C SER A 54 1.87 -6.94 -1.58
N ARG A 55 2.01 -6.02 -2.55
CA ARG A 55 3.17 -5.98 -3.44
C ARG A 55 4.49 -5.78 -2.69
N ASN A 56 4.46 -5.21 -1.49
CA ASN A 56 5.65 -5.06 -0.66
C ASN A 56 6.23 -6.40 -0.20
N ALA A 57 5.40 -7.43 -0.03
CA ALA A 57 5.88 -8.78 0.27
C ALA A 57 6.68 -9.37 -0.90
N LEU A 58 6.23 -9.15 -2.15
CA LEU A 58 6.99 -9.57 -3.34
C LEU A 58 8.32 -8.80 -3.46
N ARG A 59 8.31 -7.50 -3.17
CA ARG A 59 9.54 -6.68 -3.16
C ARG A 59 10.54 -7.16 -2.11
N ALA A 60 10.05 -7.48 -0.91
CA ALA A 60 10.90 -8.03 0.14
C ALA A 60 11.45 -9.41 -0.23
N LEU A 61 10.62 -10.26 -0.87
CA LEU A 61 11.05 -11.57 -1.37
C LEU A 61 12.12 -11.47 -2.47
N ALA A 62 12.22 -10.35 -3.19
CA ALA A 62 13.19 -10.18 -4.27
C ALA A 62 14.64 -10.37 -3.82
N ALA A 63 14.98 -9.90 -2.62
CA ALA A 63 16.31 -10.03 -2.03
C ALA A 63 16.42 -11.21 -1.04
N HIS A 64 15.33 -12.00 -0.87
CA HIS A 64 15.31 -13.07 0.12
C HIS A 64 16.06 -14.32 -0.38
N PRO A 65 16.86 -15.00 0.46
CA PRO A 65 17.60 -16.21 0.06
C PRO A 65 16.67 -17.33 -0.44
N ASP A 66 15.48 -17.49 0.15
CA ASP A 66 14.52 -18.53 -0.22
C ASP A 66 13.65 -18.19 -1.44
N ARG A 67 13.95 -17.08 -2.14
CA ARG A 67 13.18 -16.67 -3.33
C ARG A 67 13.01 -17.78 -4.35
N ALA A 68 14.08 -18.52 -4.67
CA ALA A 68 14.03 -19.59 -5.68
C ALA A 68 13.13 -20.75 -5.25
N ALA A 69 13.08 -21.08 -3.97
CA ALA A 69 12.17 -22.08 -3.41
C ALA A 69 10.72 -21.59 -3.43
N ALA A 70 10.49 -20.34 -3.04
CA ALA A 70 9.17 -19.72 -3.05
C ALA A 70 8.53 -19.69 -4.44
N LEU A 71 9.29 -19.40 -5.51
CA LEU A 71 8.80 -19.35 -6.89
C LEU A 71 8.29 -20.70 -7.43
N ARG A 72 8.59 -21.81 -6.76
CA ARG A 72 8.10 -23.14 -7.16
C ARG A 72 6.68 -23.43 -6.67
N LEU A 73 6.20 -22.65 -5.70
CA LEU A 73 4.89 -22.87 -5.08
C LEU A 73 3.80 -22.05 -5.78
N PRO A 74 2.56 -22.57 -5.85
CA PRO A 74 1.39 -21.78 -6.23
C PRO A 74 1.25 -20.58 -5.29
N LEU A 75 0.76 -19.45 -5.82
CA LEU A 75 0.57 -18.23 -5.06
C LEU A 75 -0.88 -17.72 -5.16
N PHE A 76 -1.46 -17.41 -4.02
CA PHE A 76 -2.74 -16.72 -3.90
C PHE A 76 -2.50 -15.25 -3.57
N ALA A 77 -2.90 -14.36 -4.46
CA ALA A 77 -2.78 -12.91 -4.30
C ALA A 77 -4.11 -12.29 -3.88
N VAL A 78 -4.10 -11.24 -3.05
CA VAL A 78 -5.34 -10.62 -2.55
C VAL A 78 -6.25 -10.09 -3.66
N GLY A 79 -5.69 -9.65 -4.77
CA GLY A 79 -6.44 -9.12 -5.91
C GLY A 79 -5.58 -8.95 -7.15
N GLU A 80 -6.18 -8.54 -8.26
CA GLU A 80 -5.60 -8.46 -9.59
C GLU A 80 -4.25 -7.72 -9.66
N ALA A 81 -4.14 -6.55 -9.02
CA ALA A 81 -2.91 -5.76 -9.06
C ALA A 81 -1.72 -6.48 -8.39
N THR A 82 -1.99 -7.26 -7.32
CA THR A 82 -0.97 -8.06 -6.64
C THR A 82 -0.67 -9.34 -7.42
N ALA A 83 -1.68 -9.94 -8.04
CA ALA A 83 -1.53 -11.13 -8.90
C ALA A 83 -0.67 -10.81 -10.13
N LYS A 84 -0.96 -9.70 -10.81
CA LYS A 84 -0.14 -9.21 -11.93
C LYS A 84 1.32 -9.02 -11.51
N ALA A 85 1.56 -8.34 -10.39
CA ALA A 85 2.91 -8.15 -9.87
C ALA A 85 3.60 -9.49 -9.53
N ALA A 86 2.87 -10.49 -9.02
CA ALA A 86 3.42 -11.82 -8.74
C ALA A 86 3.81 -12.56 -10.02
N THR A 87 3.01 -12.47 -11.07
CA THR A 87 3.34 -13.05 -12.39
C THR A 87 4.58 -12.38 -12.99
N GLU A 88 4.64 -11.04 -12.96
CA GLU A 88 5.81 -10.27 -13.41
C GLU A 88 7.06 -10.57 -12.58
N PHE A 89 6.88 -10.91 -11.30
CA PHE A 89 7.96 -11.32 -10.40
C PHE A 89 8.54 -12.70 -10.72
N GLY A 90 7.78 -13.57 -11.42
CA GLY A 90 8.21 -14.89 -11.89
C GLY A 90 7.45 -16.07 -11.32
N PHE A 91 6.35 -15.87 -10.59
CA PHE A 91 5.50 -16.98 -10.18
C PHE A 91 4.76 -17.58 -11.38
N ALA A 92 4.86 -18.91 -11.56
CA ALA A 92 4.23 -19.61 -12.67
C ALA A 92 2.72 -19.87 -12.46
N GLN A 93 2.30 -20.03 -11.21
CA GLN A 93 0.92 -20.33 -10.82
C GLN A 93 0.41 -19.26 -9.86
N VAL A 94 -0.40 -18.33 -10.35
CA VAL A 94 -0.95 -17.22 -9.57
C VAL A 94 -2.47 -17.23 -9.65
N THR A 95 -3.12 -17.24 -8.50
CA THR A 95 -4.58 -17.09 -8.38
C THR A 95 -4.89 -15.71 -7.78
N ALA A 96 -5.62 -14.89 -8.52
CA ALA A 96 -6.09 -13.59 -8.04
C ALA A 96 -7.33 -13.75 -7.16
N GLY A 97 -7.31 -13.17 -5.98
CA GLY A 97 -8.47 -13.05 -5.10
C GLY A 97 -9.36 -11.86 -5.44
N PRO A 98 -10.54 -11.75 -4.79
CA PRO A 98 -11.52 -10.69 -5.07
C PRO A 98 -11.15 -9.28 -4.59
N GLY A 99 -10.09 -9.12 -3.79
CA GLY A 99 -9.58 -7.81 -3.38
C GLY A 99 -9.47 -7.59 -1.88
N THR A 100 -10.10 -8.42 -1.05
CA THR A 100 -9.98 -8.36 0.41
C THR A 100 -9.37 -9.63 1.00
N GLY A 101 -8.74 -9.50 2.18
CA GLY A 101 -8.18 -10.67 2.89
C GLY A 101 -9.24 -11.69 3.29
N GLU A 102 -10.43 -11.22 3.66
CA GLU A 102 -11.54 -12.07 4.04
C GLU A 102 -12.03 -12.94 2.87
N GLU A 103 -12.26 -12.31 1.72
CA GLU A 103 -12.67 -13.03 0.50
C GLU A 103 -11.59 -13.97 -0.02
N LEU A 104 -10.30 -13.56 0.07
CA LEU A 104 -9.18 -14.42 -0.26
C LEU A 104 -9.15 -15.67 0.63
N SER A 105 -9.40 -15.52 1.93
CA SER A 105 -9.47 -16.67 2.86
C SER A 105 -10.58 -17.65 2.52
N ARG A 106 -11.74 -17.15 2.02
CA ARG A 106 -12.84 -18.00 1.54
C ARG A 106 -12.47 -18.71 0.24
N LEU A 107 -11.83 -18.01 -0.68
CA LEU A 107 -11.37 -18.58 -1.95
C LEU A 107 -10.37 -19.72 -1.70
N ILE A 108 -9.36 -19.49 -0.86
CA ILE A 108 -8.37 -20.51 -0.50
C ILE A 108 -9.04 -21.74 0.09
N ALA A 109 -9.96 -21.54 1.04
CA ALA A 109 -10.65 -22.64 1.71
C ALA A 109 -11.62 -23.41 0.78
N GLY A 110 -12.09 -22.79 -0.29
CA GLY A 110 -12.89 -23.45 -1.32
C GLY A 110 -12.06 -24.15 -2.41
N THR A 111 -10.75 -23.88 -2.47
CA THR A 111 -9.86 -24.35 -3.54
C THR A 111 -8.89 -25.43 -3.07
N LEU A 112 -8.39 -25.34 -1.86
CA LEU A 112 -7.33 -26.19 -1.31
C LEU A 112 -7.85 -27.16 -0.24
N ASP A 113 -7.15 -28.29 -0.09
CA ASP A 113 -7.38 -29.24 1.00
C ASP A 113 -6.50 -28.86 2.21
N PRO A 114 -7.08 -28.67 3.42
CA PRO A 114 -6.32 -28.41 4.64
C PRO A 114 -5.27 -29.47 4.99
N LYS A 115 -5.43 -30.71 4.46
CA LYS A 115 -4.54 -31.84 4.72
C LYS A 115 -3.41 -31.97 3.69
N ALA A 116 -3.45 -31.23 2.59
CA ALA A 116 -2.46 -31.34 1.51
C ALA A 116 -1.11 -30.65 1.83
N GLY A 117 -1.05 -29.86 2.90
CA GLY A 117 0.18 -29.17 3.32
C GLY A 117 -0.09 -27.83 4.00
N ALA A 118 0.95 -27.22 4.51
CA ALA A 118 0.87 -25.91 5.14
C ALA A 118 0.67 -24.78 4.10
N LEU A 119 0.10 -23.67 4.53
CA LEU A 119 0.07 -22.41 3.80
C LEU A 119 1.12 -21.46 4.40
N VAL A 120 1.72 -20.60 3.57
CA VAL A 120 2.68 -19.59 4.04
C VAL A 120 2.24 -18.21 3.56
N HIS A 121 1.81 -17.37 4.50
CA HIS A 121 1.44 -15.98 4.23
C HIS A 121 2.68 -15.09 4.37
N LEU A 122 3.22 -14.64 3.25
CA LEU A 122 4.31 -13.69 3.19
C LEU A 122 3.79 -12.31 3.63
N ALA A 123 3.93 -11.99 4.92
CA ALA A 123 3.25 -10.86 5.54
C ALA A 123 4.17 -9.67 5.81
N GLY A 124 3.58 -8.49 5.98
CA GLY A 124 4.20 -7.39 6.69
C GLY A 124 4.00 -7.53 8.20
N GLU A 125 4.78 -6.80 9.00
CA GLU A 125 4.64 -6.75 10.46
C GLU A 125 3.22 -6.34 10.90
N THR A 126 2.58 -5.46 10.14
CA THR A 126 1.18 -5.07 10.34
C THR A 126 0.32 -5.65 9.23
N VAL A 127 -0.69 -6.42 9.58
CA VAL A 127 -1.68 -7.00 8.66
C VAL A 127 -3.05 -6.33 8.85
N ALA A 128 -3.75 -6.09 7.74
CA ALA A 128 -5.09 -5.49 7.77
C ALA A 128 -6.20 -6.51 8.09
N PHE A 129 -5.93 -7.79 7.91
CA PHE A 129 -6.86 -8.90 8.16
C PHE A 129 -6.11 -10.07 8.76
N ASP A 130 -6.67 -10.69 9.79
CA ASP A 130 -6.11 -11.89 10.43
C ASP A 130 -6.34 -13.14 9.58
N MET A 131 -5.49 -13.26 8.53
CA MET A 131 -5.49 -14.42 7.63
C MET A 131 -5.23 -15.72 8.37
N LYS A 132 -4.39 -15.66 9.43
CA LYS A 132 -4.01 -16.82 10.20
C LYS A 132 -5.22 -17.39 10.96
N ALA A 133 -5.90 -16.58 11.74
CA ALA A 133 -7.09 -17.02 12.46
C ALA A 133 -8.20 -17.51 11.50
N ALA A 134 -8.41 -16.80 10.38
CA ALA A 134 -9.45 -17.16 9.42
C ALA A 134 -9.24 -18.52 8.73
N LEU A 135 -8.00 -18.86 8.40
CA LEU A 135 -7.66 -20.14 7.76
C LEU A 135 -7.51 -21.27 8.77
N GLN A 136 -6.98 -20.99 9.97
CA GLN A 136 -6.93 -21.99 11.06
C GLN A 136 -8.32 -22.43 11.48
N ALA A 137 -9.31 -21.53 11.54
CA ALA A 137 -10.71 -21.89 11.81
C ALA A 137 -11.32 -22.83 10.77
N LYS A 138 -10.69 -22.95 9.59
CA LYS A 138 -11.05 -23.86 8.48
C LYS A 138 -10.16 -25.11 8.40
N GLY A 139 -9.32 -25.34 9.40
CA GLY A 139 -8.46 -26.52 9.53
C GLY A 139 -7.09 -26.42 8.84
N PHE A 140 -6.74 -25.27 8.26
CA PHE A 140 -5.43 -25.09 7.64
C PHE A 140 -4.33 -24.81 8.66
N THR A 141 -3.13 -25.33 8.40
CA THR A 141 -1.92 -24.87 9.07
C THR A 141 -1.37 -23.68 8.30
N LEU A 142 -1.12 -22.55 8.98
CA LEU A 142 -0.57 -21.34 8.36
C LEU A 142 0.67 -20.83 9.07
N GLY A 143 1.79 -20.80 8.35
CA GLY A 143 2.97 -20.00 8.68
C GLY A 143 2.78 -18.55 8.24
N GLN A 144 3.23 -17.57 9.05
CA GLN A 144 3.12 -16.15 8.72
C GLN A 144 4.43 -15.42 9.02
N PRO A 145 5.50 -15.67 8.22
CA PRO A 145 6.74 -14.95 8.37
C PRO A 145 6.55 -13.47 8.02
N VAL A 146 7.20 -12.59 8.81
CA VAL A 146 7.22 -11.15 8.56
C VAL A 146 8.37 -10.84 7.61
N LEU A 147 8.08 -10.47 6.37
CA LEU A 147 9.08 -10.17 5.34
C LEU A 147 9.46 -8.70 5.27
N TYR A 148 8.62 -7.81 5.77
CA TYR A 148 8.88 -6.38 5.74
C TYR A 148 8.18 -5.63 6.86
N ARG A 149 8.71 -4.47 7.18
CA ARG A 149 8.11 -3.49 8.09
C ARG A 149 7.78 -2.21 7.33
N ALA A 150 6.65 -1.60 7.67
CA ALA A 150 6.29 -0.28 7.20
C ALA A 150 6.55 0.73 8.32
N VAL A 151 7.74 1.32 8.30
CA VAL A 151 8.19 2.28 9.32
C VAL A 151 7.61 3.66 9.00
N PRO A 152 6.81 4.25 9.89
CA PRO A 152 6.22 5.56 9.64
C PRO A 152 7.27 6.67 9.72
N ALA A 153 7.13 7.69 8.88
CA ALA A 153 7.90 8.92 8.99
C ALA A 153 7.62 9.61 10.33
N THR A 154 8.66 10.11 10.97
CA THR A 154 8.57 10.83 12.25
C THR A 154 8.53 12.34 12.08
N ARG A 155 8.79 12.85 10.87
CA ARG A 155 8.77 14.27 10.50
C ARG A 155 8.47 14.44 9.01
N LEU A 156 7.93 15.60 8.64
CA LEU A 156 7.90 15.98 7.22
C LEU A 156 9.33 16.36 6.77
N PRO A 157 9.74 16.00 5.56
CA PRO A 157 11.00 16.48 4.99
C PRO A 157 11.04 18.00 4.94
N GLU A 158 12.20 18.60 5.23
CA GLU A 158 12.35 20.07 5.28
C GLU A 158 11.87 20.80 4.01
N PRO A 159 12.14 20.29 2.78
CA PRO A 159 11.61 20.91 1.57
C PRO A 159 10.07 20.92 1.52
N VAL A 160 9.42 19.85 2.01
CA VAL A 160 7.95 19.77 2.06
C VAL A 160 7.38 20.74 3.08
N LEU A 161 7.99 20.82 4.27
CA LEU A 161 7.59 21.73 5.31
C LEU A 161 7.74 23.19 4.87
N SER A 162 8.83 23.52 4.19
CA SER A 162 9.05 24.86 3.61
C SER A 162 8.00 25.22 2.55
N LEU A 163 7.64 24.29 1.66
CA LEU A 163 6.58 24.49 0.67
C LEU A 163 5.22 24.66 1.33
N LEU A 164 4.91 23.86 2.34
CA LEU A 164 3.65 23.93 3.09
C LEU A 164 3.54 25.28 3.80
N ASN A 165 4.57 25.68 4.53
CA ASN A 165 4.58 26.95 5.27
C ASN A 165 4.50 28.19 4.37
N ALA A 166 5.09 28.11 3.18
CA ALA A 166 5.01 29.16 2.17
C ALA A 166 3.67 29.18 1.40
N GLY A 167 2.73 28.25 1.68
CA GLY A 167 1.47 28.11 0.93
C GLY A 167 1.68 27.75 -0.54
N ARG A 168 2.75 27.01 -0.84
CA ARG A 168 3.16 26.62 -2.20
C ARG A 168 2.83 25.17 -2.52
N LEU A 169 2.07 24.49 -1.70
CA LEU A 169 1.42 23.20 -1.98
C LEU A 169 -0.06 23.44 -2.21
N ASP A 170 -0.60 22.91 -3.31
CA ASP A 170 -2.01 23.01 -3.67
C ASP A 170 -2.81 21.84 -3.07
N GLY A 171 -2.19 20.65 -2.96
CA GLY A 171 -2.90 19.50 -2.41
C GLY A 171 -1.98 18.35 -2.03
N VAL A 172 -2.61 17.31 -1.47
CA VAL A 172 -1.98 16.07 -1.07
C VAL A 172 -2.79 14.87 -1.55
N VAL A 173 -2.11 13.84 -2.08
CA VAL A 173 -2.74 12.59 -2.54
C VAL A 173 -2.56 11.52 -1.47
N LEU A 174 -3.69 11.01 -0.95
CA LEU A 174 -3.75 10.10 0.18
C LEU A 174 -4.44 8.78 -0.21
N MET A 175 -3.67 7.70 -0.19
CA MET A 175 -4.07 6.40 -0.71
C MET A 175 -4.46 5.39 0.37
N SER A 176 -4.25 5.71 1.66
CA SER A 176 -4.65 4.83 2.77
C SER A 176 -4.98 5.62 4.03
N PRO A 177 -5.88 5.12 4.89
CA PRO A 177 -6.20 5.77 6.17
C PRO A 177 -4.96 5.93 7.06
N ARG A 178 -4.07 4.94 7.08
CA ARG A 178 -2.85 4.97 7.87
C ARG A 178 -1.90 6.09 7.41
N THR A 179 -1.70 6.26 6.11
CA THR A 179 -0.89 7.35 5.56
C THR A 179 -1.50 8.72 5.86
N ALA A 180 -2.83 8.82 5.73
CA ALA A 180 -3.57 10.04 6.02
C ALA A 180 -3.45 10.46 7.49
N ALA A 181 -3.58 9.50 8.42
CA ALA A 181 -3.41 9.74 9.85
C ALA A 181 -1.98 10.20 10.20
N ILE A 182 -0.95 9.60 9.58
CA ILE A 182 0.44 10.04 9.77
C ILE A 182 0.64 11.45 9.23
N PHE A 183 0.12 11.76 8.04
CA PHE A 183 0.19 13.12 7.49
C PHE A 183 -0.43 14.14 8.45
N ALA A 184 -1.66 13.88 8.92
CA ALA A 184 -2.34 14.76 9.86
C ALA A 184 -1.54 14.95 11.17
N ALA A 185 -1.02 13.87 11.74
CA ALA A 185 -0.21 13.91 12.95
C ALA A 185 1.10 14.72 12.76
N LEU A 186 1.75 14.58 11.60
CA LEU A 186 2.97 15.33 11.29
C LEU A 186 2.68 16.82 11.06
N VAL A 187 1.57 17.17 10.41
CA VAL A 187 1.12 18.56 10.27
C VAL A 187 0.88 19.20 11.64
N VAL A 188 0.21 18.50 12.56
CA VAL A 188 0.01 18.98 13.95
C VAL A 188 1.36 19.15 14.68
N ARG A 189 2.25 18.17 14.56
CA ARG A 189 3.58 18.21 15.20
C ARG A 189 4.42 19.40 14.75
N HIS A 190 4.26 19.86 13.51
CA HIS A 190 4.99 20.98 12.94
C HIS A 190 4.25 22.33 13.04
N ASP A 191 3.15 22.41 13.81
CA ASP A 191 2.31 23.60 13.94
C ASP A 191 1.81 24.20 12.59
N ALA A 192 1.62 23.32 11.58
CA ALA A 192 1.29 23.71 10.22
C ALA A 192 -0.19 23.56 9.86
N LEU A 193 -1.10 23.49 10.85
CA LEU A 193 -2.55 23.30 10.63
C LEU A 193 -3.17 24.39 9.77
N THR A 194 -2.82 25.66 10.01
CA THR A 194 -3.34 26.81 9.25
C THR A 194 -2.98 26.72 7.77
N GLN A 195 -1.78 26.25 7.46
CA GLN A 195 -1.32 26.07 6.09
C GLN A 195 -1.98 24.83 5.45
N ALA A 196 -2.02 23.74 6.19
CA ALA A 196 -2.61 22.48 5.72
C ALA A 196 -4.12 22.57 5.49
N SER A 197 -4.86 23.44 6.22
CA SER A 197 -6.29 23.65 5.99
C SER A 197 -6.62 24.25 4.62
N ARG A 198 -5.62 24.77 3.90
CA ARG A 198 -5.76 25.34 2.54
C ARG A 198 -5.52 24.30 1.44
N LEU A 199 -5.04 23.11 1.80
CA LEU A 199 -4.76 22.04 0.84
C LEU A 199 -6.05 21.38 0.34
N ASP A 200 -6.03 20.93 -0.91
CA ASP A 200 -6.96 19.93 -1.40
C ASP A 200 -6.47 18.53 -1.00
N CYS A 201 -7.23 17.83 -0.15
CA CYS A 201 -6.93 16.46 0.25
C CYS A 201 -7.63 15.47 -0.68
N TYR A 202 -6.91 14.91 -1.65
CA TYR A 202 -7.43 13.88 -2.55
C TYR A 202 -7.37 12.53 -1.86
N CYS A 203 -8.52 11.99 -1.47
CA CYS A 203 -8.65 10.81 -0.63
C CYS A 203 -9.20 9.62 -1.42
N LEU A 204 -8.54 8.45 -1.33
CA LEU A 204 -8.94 7.24 -2.03
C LEU A 204 -10.31 6.69 -1.58
N SER A 205 -10.72 6.98 -0.34
CA SER A 205 -11.98 6.49 0.24
C SER A 205 -12.46 7.36 1.39
N ALA A 206 -13.70 7.15 1.85
CA ALA A 206 -14.24 7.81 3.03
C ALA A 206 -13.42 7.58 4.30
N ALA A 207 -12.86 6.38 4.49
CA ALA A 207 -11.98 6.09 5.64
C ALA A 207 -10.67 6.90 5.59
N VAL A 208 -10.15 7.21 4.39
CA VAL A 208 -9.00 8.10 4.21
C VAL A 208 -9.38 9.54 4.54
N ALA A 209 -10.56 9.98 4.09
CA ALA A 209 -11.10 11.32 4.37
C ALA A 209 -11.27 11.56 5.87
N GLN A 210 -11.83 10.59 6.60
CA GLN A 210 -11.99 10.65 8.04
C GLN A 210 -10.66 10.87 8.78
N ALA A 211 -9.60 10.23 8.31
CA ALA A 211 -8.28 10.33 8.95
C ALA A 211 -7.64 11.73 8.84
N VAL A 212 -8.10 12.60 7.93
CA VAL A 212 -7.61 13.98 7.75
C VAL A 212 -8.59 15.04 8.26
N GLU A 213 -9.71 14.69 8.87
CA GLU A 213 -10.65 15.65 9.48
C GLU A 213 -9.96 16.67 10.41
N PRO A 214 -8.94 16.32 11.21
CA PRO A 214 -8.25 17.28 12.05
C PRO A 214 -7.60 18.44 11.30
N LEU A 215 -7.28 18.27 10.02
CA LEU A 215 -6.68 19.32 9.18
C LEU A 215 -7.66 20.42 8.78
N LYS A 216 -8.98 20.16 8.85
CA LYS A 216 -10.03 21.09 8.39
C LYS A 216 -9.84 21.56 6.94
N ALA A 217 -9.17 20.74 6.13
CA ALA A 217 -8.88 20.98 4.73
C ALA A 217 -10.09 20.61 3.85
N ARG A 218 -10.08 21.05 2.60
CA ARG A 218 -11.06 20.59 1.61
C ARG A 218 -10.76 19.13 1.26
N VAL A 219 -11.74 18.26 1.42
CA VAL A 219 -11.60 16.83 1.16
C VAL A 219 -12.34 16.44 -0.12
N ILE A 220 -11.65 15.73 -1.01
CA ILE A 220 -12.16 15.26 -2.30
C ILE A 220 -12.00 13.75 -2.32
N VAL A 221 -13.10 12.98 -2.34
CA VAL A 221 -13.10 11.53 -2.21
C VAL A 221 -13.36 10.87 -3.56
N ALA A 222 -12.56 9.86 -3.91
CA ALA A 222 -12.76 9.06 -5.10
C ALA A 222 -14.09 8.28 -5.04
N ALA A 223 -14.79 8.19 -6.16
CA ALA A 223 -16.08 7.49 -6.25
C ALA A 223 -15.92 5.98 -6.01
N ARG A 224 -14.78 5.41 -6.38
CA ARG A 224 -14.37 4.02 -6.12
C ARG A 224 -12.93 4.03 -5.60
N PRO A 225 -12.54 3.07 -4.74
CA PRO A 225 -11.20 3.03 -4.15
C PRO A 225 -10.15 2.51 -5.15
N ARG A 226 -10.02 3.21 -6.28
CA ARG A 226 -9.06 2.92 -7.35
C ARG A 226 -8.17 4.13 -7.60
N GLU A 227 -6.91 3.88 -7.94
CA GLU A 227 -5.95 4.93 -8.25
C GLU A 227 -6.41 5.80 -9.44
N GLU A 228 -7.03 5.19 -10.44
CA GLU A 228 -7.56 5.87 -11.63
C GLU A 228 -8.65 6.88 -11.27
N ASP A 229 -9.55 6.49 -10.34
CA ASP A 229 -10.66 7.34 -9.89
C ASP A 229 -10.16 8.55 -9.07
N ILE A 230 -9.10 8.39 -8.27
CA ILE A 230 -8.50 9.53 -7.55
C ILE A 230 -7.73 10.45 -8.50
N LEU A 231 -7.01 9.89 -9.47
CA LEU A 231 -6.30 10.66 -10.49
C LEU A 231 -7.26 11.42 -11.42
N ALA A 232 -8.47 10.92 -11.63
CA ALA A 232 -9.51 11.59 -12.42
C ALA A 232 -10.07 12.85 -11.72
N LEU A 233 -9.99 12.91 -10.38
CA LEU A 233 -10.41 14.10 -9.60
C LEU A 233 -9.38 15.24 -9.65
N ILE A 234 -8.13 14.91 -10.02
CA ILE A 234 -7.06 15.88 -10.19
C ILE A 234 -7.13 16.34 -11.64
N SER A 235 -7.78 17.48 -11.87
CA SER A 235 -7.94 18.03 -13.22
C SER A 235 -6.58 18.33 -13.86
N PRO A 236 -6.42 18.10 -15.18
CA PRO A 236 -5.25 18.58 -15.89
C PRO A 236 -5.13 20.09 -15.71
N GLU A 237 -3.94 20.58 -15.44
CA GLU A 237 -3.71 22.03 -15.47
C GLU A 237 -4.02 22.51 -16.89
N ALA A 238 -4.93 23.48 -17.05
CA ALA A 238 -5.21 24.08 -18.35
C ALA A 238 -3.89 24.60 -18.91
N ALA A 239 -3.50 24.11 -20.08
CA ALA A 239 -2.31 24.61 -20.77
C ALA A 239 -2.48 26.14 -20.87
N SER A 240 -1.64 26.88 -20.16
CA SER A 240 -1.59 28.33 -20.24
C SER A 240 -1.22 28.67 -21.69
N SER A 241 -2.21 29.14 -22.44
CA SER A 241 -2.08 29.60 -23.82
C SER A 241 -1.34 30.92 -23.86
#